data_605f17685b99553661f5af30d13617a2
#
_entry.id   605f17685b99553661f5af30d13617a2
#
_cell.length_a   1.000
_cell.length_b   1.000
_cell.length_c   1.000
_cell.angle_alpha   90.00
_cell.angle_beta   90.00
_cell.angle_gamma   90.00
#
_symmetry.space_group_name_H-M   'P 1'
#
loop_
_entity.id
_entity.type
_entity.pdbx_description
1 polymer ?
#
loop_
_entity_poly.entity_id
_entity_poly.type
_entity_poly.pdbx_seq_one_letter_code
_entity_poly.pdbx_strand_id
1 'polypeptide(L)' 'MTFKVLDTVVVTADLPVHGLKRGDIGAVVQIYSPTTVEIEFVMASGHTQALVMLDIHELRPVGPKDLLAVRQLDAA' A
#
# COMPACT_ATOMS: atom_id res chain seq x y z
N MET A 1 -13.59 2.67 8.45
CA MET A 1 -13.28 3.09 7.06
C MET A 1 -13.43 1.89 6.15
N THR A 2 -14.09 2.05 5.03
CA THR A 2 -14.38 0.97 4.09
C THR A 2 -13.58 1.19 2.81
N PHE A 3 -12.82 0.18 2.41
CA PHE A 3 -12.08 0.20 1.15
C PHE A 3 -12.81 -0.60 0.09
N LYS A 4 -12.54 -0.28 -1.17
CA LYS A 4 -13.05 -1.01 -2.33
C LYS A 4 -11.87 -1.46 -3.18
N VAL A 5 -12.09 -2.52 -3.97
CA VAL A 5 -11.11 -2.98 -4.94
C VAL A 5 -10.74 -1.82 -5.87
N LEU A 6 -9.44 -1.67 -6.12
CA LEU A 6 -8.81 -0.62 -6.90
C LEU A 6 -8.64 0.72 -6.17
N ASP A 7 -9.08 0.84 -4.92
CA ASP A 7 -8.75 2.02 -4.12
C ASP A 7 -7.25 2.14 -3.96
N THR A 8 -6.75 3.36 -4.06
CA THR A 8 -5.36 3.69 -3.75
C THR A 8 -5.25 3.92 -2.25
N VAL A 9 -4.27 3.28 -1.63
CA VAL A 9 -4.06 3.36 -0.17
C VAL A 9 -2.62 3.67 0.16
N VAL A 10 -2.42 4.19 1.36
CA VAL A 10 -1.09 4.55 1.89
C VAL A 10 -0.83 3.74 3.14
N VAL A 11 0.36 3.17 3.25
CA VAL A 11 0.79 2.46 4.45
C VAL A 11 1.08 3.48 5.55
N THR A 12 0.55 3.24 6.75
CA THR A 12 0.67 4.18 7.87
C THR A 12 1.82 3.88 8.82
N ALA A 13 2.53 2.78 8.60
CA ALA A 13 3.67 2.37 9.42
C ALA A 13 4.68 1.60 8.57
N ASP A 14 5.91 1.51 9.06
CA ASP A 14 6.90 0.67 8.39
C ASP A 14 6.54 -0.80 8.54
N LEU A 15 6.68 -1.55 7.45
CA LEU A 15 6.43 -2.98 7.40
C LEU A 15 7.68 -3.67 6.83
N PRO A 16 8.76 -3.78 7.62
CA PRO A 16 10.06 -4.22 7.10
C PRO A 16 10.04 -5.65 6.58
N VAL A 17 9.19 -6.52 7.11
CA VAL A 17 9.05 -7.90 6.62
C VAL A 17 8.66 -7.91 5.14
N HIS A 18 7.93 -6.89 4.70
CA HIS A 18 7.46 -6.78 3.32
C HIS A 18 8.29 -5.80 2.49
N GLY A 19 9.32 -5.21 3.07
CA GLY A 19 10.12 -4.19 2.40
C GLY A 19 9.37 -2.88 2.19
N LEU A 20 8.35 -2.62 2.99
CA LEU A 20 7.50 -1.45 2.87
C LEU A 20 7.80 -0.45 3.97
N LYS A 21 7.61 0.83 3.65
CA LYS A 21 7.78 1.92 4.60
C LYS A 21 6.53 2.78 4.66
N ARG A 22 6.34 3.42 5.80
CA ARG A 22 5.29 4.40 5.97
C ARG A 22 5.30 5.37 4.80
N GLY A 23 4.14 5.59 4.21
CA GLY A 23 3.99 6.47 3.05
C GLY A 23 4.00 5.75 1.72
N ASP A 24 4.34 4.47 1.68
CA ASP A 24 4.27 3.72 0.44
C ASP A 24 2.83 3.59 -0.02
N ILE A 25 2.64 3.64 -1.33
CA ILE A 25 1.33 3.65 -1.97
C ILE A 25 1.08 2.32 -2.66
N GLY A 26 -0.11 1.76 -2.44
CA GLY A 26 -0.53 0.55 -3.11
C GLY A 26 -1.98 0.62 -3.53
N ALA A 27 -2.45 -0.44 -4.15
CA ALA A 27 -3.83 -0.56 -4.59
C ALA A 27 -4.49 -1.79 -3.96
N VAL A 28 -5.74 -1.64 -3.54
CA VAL A 28 -6.52 -2.75 -3.02
C VAL A 28 -6.87 -3.67 -4.19
N VAL A 29 -6.46 -4.93 -4.11
CA VAL A 29 -6.74 -5.92 -5.16
C VAL A 29 -7.74 -6.98 -4.71
N GLN A 30 -7.91 -7.17 -3.40
CA GLN A 30 -8.90 -8.10 -2.88
C GLN A 30 -9.29 -7.71 -1.45
N ILE A 31 -10.56 -7.97 -1.11
CA ILE A 31 -11.10 -7.73 0.23
C ILE A 31 -11.50 -9.08 0.79
N TYR A 32 -10.86 -9.48 1.89
CA TYR A 32 -11.12 -10.78 2.52
C TYR A 32 -12.16 -10.67 3.62
N SER A 33 -12.22 -9.53 4.30
CA SER A 33 -13.15 -9.30 5.41
C SER A 33 -13.28 -7.79 5.62
N PRO A 34 -14.16 -7.33 6.51
CA PRO A 34 -14.25 -5.92 6.83
C PRO A 34 -12.95 -5.30 7.36
N THR A 35 -12.01 -6.13 7.84
CA THR A 35 -10.76 -5.64 8.44
C THR A 35 -9.50 -6.07 7.72
N THR A 36 -9.60 -6.96 6.71
CA THR A 36 -8.43 -7.51 6.05
C THR A 36 -8.55 -7.37 4.53
N VAL A 37 -7.55 -6.74 3.94
CA VAL A 37 -7.50 -6.50 2.50
C VAL A 37 -6.15 -6.94 1.96
N GLU A 38 -6.11 -7.25 0.66
CA GLU A 38 -4.86 -7.53 -0.05
C GLU A 38 -4.47 -6.32 -0.87
N ILE A 39 -3.22 -5.91 -0.74
CA ILE A 39 -2.70 -4.71 -1.38
C ILE A 39 -1.55 -5.10 -2.29
N GLU A 40 -1.54 -4.56 -3.50
CA GLU A 40 -0.44 -4.69 -4.43
C GLU A 40 0.36 -3.40 -4.46
N PHE A 41 1.67 -3.53 -4.27
CA PHE A 41 2.63 -2.43 -4.37
C PHE A 41 3.46 -2.64 -5.63
N VAL A 42 3.40 -1.69 -6.55
CA VAL A 42 3.97 -1.83 -7.89
C VAL A 42 5.10 -0.82 -8.09
N MET A 43 6.21 -1.29 -8.61
CA MET A 43 7.31 -0.40 -9.00
C MET A 43 6.99 0.32 -10.30
N ALA A 44 7.70 1.42 -10.56
CA ALA A 44 7.51 2.19 -11.79
C ALA A 44 7.77 1.36 -13.06
N SER A 45 8.55 0.28 -12.94
CA SER A 45 8.79 -0.65 -14.04
C SER A 45 7.56 -1.49 -14.40
N GLY A 46 6.55 -1.50 -13.51
CA GLY A 46 5.38 -2.36 -13.66
C GLY A 46 5.48 -3.67 -12.91
N HIS A 47 6.64 -3.98 -12.34
CA HIS A 47 6.78 -5.19 -11.53
C HIS A 47 6.13 -5.03 -10.17
N THR A 48 5.49 -6.09 -9.69
CA THR A 48 4.95 -6.12 -8.33
C THR A 48 6.09 -6.24 -7.33
N GLN A 49 6.22 -5.23 -6.46
CA GLN A 49 7.20 -5.27 -5.37
C GLN A 49 6.72 -6.16 -4.23
N ALA A 50 5.45 -6.05 -3.90
CA ALA A 50 4.85 -6.81 -2.82
C ALA A 50 3.36 -6.97 -3.06
N LEU A 51 2.84 -8.13 -2.68
CA LEU A 51 1.41 -8.44 -2.70
C LEU A 51 1.10 -9.00 -1.31
N VAL A 52 0.48 -8.21 -0.46
CA VAL A 52 0.40 -8.53 0.96
C VAL A 52 -1.00 -8.32 1.52
N MET A 53 -1.37 -9.17 2.47
CA MET A 53 -2.58 -8.98 3.26
C MET A 53 -2.27 -8.06 4.42
N LEU A 54 -3.05 -6.99 4.55
CA LEU A 54 -2.90 -6.01 5.61
C LEU A 54 -4.21 -5.77 6.32
N ASP A 55 -4.11 -5.39 7.60
CA ASP A 55 -5.24 -4.90 8.36
C ASP A 55 -5.53 -3.46 7.91
N ILE A 56 -6.80 -3.10 7.84
CA ILE A 56 -7.20 -1.75 7.41
C ILE A 56 -6.62 -0.66 8.32
N HIS A 57 -6.25 -0.99 9.56
CA HIS A 57 -5.64 -0.02 10.48
C HIS A 57 -4.19 0.32 10.10
N GLU A 58 -3.59 -0.47 9.22
CA GLU A 58 -2.25 -0.19 8.69
C GLU A 58 -2.30 0.66 7.43
N LEU A 59 -3.50 1.09 7.04
CA LEU A 59 -3.74 1.79 5.77
C LEU A 59 -4.59 3.04 6.00
N ARG A 60 -4.45 3.98 5.09
CA ARG A 60 -5.36 5.11 4.97
C ARG A 60 -5.57 5.43 3.50
N PRO A 61 -6.68 6.09 3.13
CA PRO A 61 -6.83 6.55 1.75
C PRO A 61 -5.85 7.69 1.44
N VAL A 62 -5.59 7.90 0.15
CA VAL A 62 -4.88 9.09 -0.31
C VAL A 62 -5.84 10.28 -0.18
N GLY A 63 -5.37 11.34 0.45
CA GLY A 63 -6.16 12.55 0.66
C GLY A 63 -5.72 13.71 -0.23
N PRO A 64 -6.53 14.77 -0.29
CA PRO A 64 -6.25 15.90 -1.18
C PRO A 64 -5.03 16.73 -0.79
N LYS A 65 -4.55 16.56 0.44
CA LYS A 65 -3.35 17.26 0.93
C LYS A 65 -2.11 16.38 0.93
N ASP A 66 -2.20 15.17 0.39
CA ASP A 66 -1.04 14.31 0.28
C ASP A 66 -0.14 14.76 -0.85
N LEU A 67 1.15 14.82 -0.58
CA LEU A 67 2.16 15.00 -1.61
C LEU A 67 2.55 13.61 -2.10
N LEU A 68 2.36 13.37 -3.40
CA LEU A 68 2.75 12.09 -3.99
C LEU A 68 4.24 12.14 -4.30
N ALA A 69 5.01 11.30 -3.63
CA ALA A 69 6.46 11.28 -3.75
C ALA A 69 6.94 9.88 -4.13
N VAL A 70 8.13 9.83 -4.71
CA VAL A 70 8.73 8.55 -5.09
C VAL A 70 9.82 8.18 -4.09
N ARG A 71 9.95 6.87 -3.85
CA ARG A 71 11.01 6.28 -3.03
C ARG A 71 11.73 5.24 -3.87
N GLN A 72 13.04 5.42 -4.02
CA GLN A 72 13.84 4.43 -4.71
C GLN A 72 14.13 3.28 -3.75
N LEU A 73 13.88 2.05 -4.19
CA LEU A 73 14.25 0.88 -3.42
C LEU A 73 15.76 0.76 -3.41
N ASP A 74 16.28 -0.02 -2.46
CA ASP A 74 17.70 -0.24 -2.33
C ASP A 74 18.26 -0.70 -3.68
N ALA A 75 19.19 0.09 -4.21
CA ALA A 75 19.80 -0.15 -5.53
C ALA A 75 21.22 -0.68 -5.41
N ALA A 76 21.68 -1.00 -4.21
CA ALA A 76 23.04 -1.48 -3.98
C ALA A 76 23.26 -2.86 -4.60
#